data_6f4352304c48cbb531e5f0bc4624f495
#
_entry.id   6f4352304c48cbb531e5f0bc4624f495
#
_cell.length_a   1.000
_cell.length_b   1.000
_cell.length_c   1.000
_cell.angle_alpha   90.00
_cell.angle_beta   90.00
_cell.angle_gamma   90.00
#
_symmetry.space_group_name_H-M   'P 1'
#
loop_
_entity.id
_entity.type
_entity.pdbx_description
1 polymer ?
#
loop_
_entity_poly.entity_id
_entity_poly.type
_entity_poly.pdbx_seq_one_letter_code
_entity_poly.pdbx_strand_id
1 'polypeptide(L)'
;MTLRESLLRFAAHLDAERGLSANTRRAYLGDLEELVAVLEAGGCTEPASLELEHLRGWLWDGAQRGLAGASLARRSAAARAWTAWLSKRLGLEIDPGARLRAPKAQQRLPRVLSRGQMDGILGSLAVRAAGDDPAALRDLAVVELLYASALRVSELVGIDVPDLDAARLMVRVTGKGSKERVVPFGVPAARALQAYLDRGRPALLAAAGTASEPTALLLNSRGARLGARAVYGLVAALLEGVPGSGPSGPHALRHTAATHLLDGGADLRAVQEMLGHASLGTTQIYTHVSNERLREAYRTAHPRA
;
A
#
# COMPACT_ATOMS: atom_id res chain seq x y z
N MET A 1 -0.95 -31.38 -20.87
CA MET A 1 -0.46 -30.17 -20.16
C MET A 1 -0.78 -30.35 -18.67
N THR A 2 0.22 -30.35 -17.84
CA THR A 2 0.07 -30.47 -16.40
C THR A 2 -0.41 -29.16 -15.76
N LEU A 3 -0.88 -29.19 -14.49
CA LEU A 3 -1.23 -27.97 -13.75
C LEU A 3 -0.03 -27.03 -13.64
N ARG A 4 1.19 -27.54 -13.40
CA ARG A 4 2.41 -26.71 -13.33
C ARG A 4 2.77 -26.04 -14.65
N GLU A 5 2.71 -26.79 -15.76
CA GLU A 5 2.92 -26.20 -17.08
C GLU A 5 1.90 -25.11 -17.39
N SER A 6 0.63 -25.33 -16.99
CA SER A 6 -0.42 -24.34 -17.18
C SER A 6 -0.17 -23.08 -16.36
N LEU A 7 0.31 -23.22 -15.11
CA LEU A 7 0.65 -22.08 -14.25
C LEU A 7 1.81 -21.26 -14.82
N LEU A 8 2.87 -21.90 -15.36
CA LEU A 8 3.98 -21.20 -16.02
C LEU A 8 3.50 -20.39 -17.24
N ARG A 9 2.60 -20.97 -18.05
CA ARG A 9 2.02 -20.25 -19.21
C ARG A 9 1.10 -19.12 -18.76
N PHE A 10 0.36 -19.30 -17.69
CA PHE A 10 -0.46 -18.23 -17.11
C PHE A 10 0.38 -17.10 -16.55
N ALA A 11 1.52 -17.40 -15.91
CA ALA A 11 2.48 -16.39 -15.46
C ALA A 11 2.97 -15.50 -16.61
N ALA A 12 3.37 -16.13 -17.74
CA ALA A 12 3.74 -15.40 -18.95
C ALA A 12 2.60 -14.55 -19.53
N HIS A 13 1.34 -15.05 -19.46
CA HIS A 13 0.17 -14.29 -19.87
C HIS A 13 -0.06 -13.06 -18.98
N LEU A 14 0.06 -13.20 -17.66
CA LEU A 14 -0.07 -12.08 -16.72
C LEU A 14 1.04 -11.02 -16.91
N ASP A 15 2.23 -11.44 -17.38
CA ASP A 15 3.33 -10.52 -17.70
C ASP A 15 3.05 -9.71 -18.98
N ALA A 16 2.36 -10.30 -19.95
CA ALA A 16 1.96 -9.64 -21.19
C ALA A 16 0.75 -8.71 -21.00
N GLU A 17 -0.10 -8.94 -20.01
CA GLU A 17 -1.26 -8.09 -19.71
C GLU A 17 -0.85 -6.83 -18.91
N ARG A 18 -1.08 -5.66 -19.49
CA ARG A 18 -0.72 -4.34 -18.91
C ARG A 18 -1.57 -3.89 -17.70
N GLY A 19 -2.45 -4.74 -17.17
CA GLY A 19 -3.45 -4.33 -16.17
C GLY A 19 -3.07 -4.57 -14.69
N LEU A 20 -2.18 -5.53 -14.41
CA LEU A 20 -1.84 -5.92 -13.05
C LEU A 20 -0.50 -5.34 -12.59
N SER A 21 -0.46 -4.89 -11.31
CA SER A 21 0.81 -4.48 -10.71
C SER A 21 1.73 -5.69 -10.48
N ALA A 22 3.06 -5.48 -10.47
CA ALA A 22 4.04 -6.52 -10.17
C ALA A 22 3.75 -7.23 -8.82
N ASN A 23 3.28 -6.48 -7.81
CA ASN A 23 2.91 -7.04 -6.51
C ASN A 23 1.65 -7.92 -6.59
N THR A 24 0.65 -7.52 -7.38
CA THR A 24 -0.56 -8.32 -7.59
C THR A 24 -0.23 -9.62 -8.32
N ARG A 25 0.60 -9.56 -9.37
CA ARG A 25 1.07 -10.74 -10.11
C ARG A 25 1.82 -11.72 -9.19
N ARG A 26 2.78 -11.21 -8.41
CA ARG A 26 3.53 -12.03 -7.45
C ARG A 26 2.62 -12.70 -6.43
N ALA A 27 1.63 -11.96 -5.90
CA ALA A 27 0.67 -12.49 -4.94
C ALA A 27 -0.25 -13.55 -5.57
N TYR A 28 -0.71 -13.34 -6.81
CA TYR A 28 -1.53 -14.32 -7.54
C TYR A 28 -0.74 -15.59 -7.81
N LEU A 29 0.49 -15.47 -8.31
CA LEU A 29 1.32 -16.63 -8.61
C LEU A 29 1.64 -17.44 -7.35
N GLY A 30 2.01 -16.79 -6.24
CA GLY A 30 2.24 -17.50 -4.97
C GLY A 30 0.98 -18.20 -4.42
N ASP A 31 -0.20 -17.59 -4.56
CA ASP A 31 -1.46 -18.23 -4.19
C ASP A 31 -1.75 -19.45 -5.08
N LEU A 32 -1.48 -19.37 -6.38
CA LEU A 32 -1.71 -20.44 -7.34
C LEU A 32 -0.67 -21.56 -7.24
N GLU A 33 0.56 -21.26 -6.89
CA GLU A 33 1.58 -22.28 -6.57
C GLU A 33 1.16 -23.14 -5.39
N GLU A 34 0.61 -22.52 -4.33
CA GLU A 34 0.05 -23.26 -3.21
C GLU A 34 -1.16 -24.09 -3.63
N LEU A 35 -2.07 -23.53 -4.45
CA LEU A 35 -3.23 -24.27 -4.97
C LEU A 35 -2.79 -25.49 -5.78
N VAL A 36 -1.87 -25.33 -6.71
CA VAL A 36 -1.35 -26.43 -7.55
C VAL A 36 -0.73 -27.53 -6.67
N ALA A 37 0.05 -27.16 -5.65
CA ALA A 37 0.64 -28.14 -4.73
C ALA A 37 -0.44 -28.94 -3.98
N VAL A 38 -1.52 -28.29 -3.52
CA VAL A 38 -2.65 -28.95 -2.85
C VAL A 38 -3.39 -29.89 -3.82
N LEU A 39 -3.63 -29.45 -5.06
CA LEU A 39 -4.30 -30.25 -6.09
C LEU A 39 -3.49 -31.51 -6.45
N GLU A 40 -2.19 -31.37 -6.67
CA GLU A 40 -1.29 -32.47 -6.99
C GLU A 40 -1.23 -33.50 -5.85
N ALA A 41 -1.17 -33.03 -4.59
CA ALA A 41 -1.22 -33.90 -3.41
C ALA A 41 -2.56 -34.68 -3.30
N GLY A 42 -3.66 -34.10 -3.79
CA GLY A 42 -4.97 -34.72 -3.89
C GLY A 42 -5.18 -35.59 -5.14
N GLY A 43 -4.14 -35.78 -5.98
CA GLY A 43 -4.21 -36.61 -7.19
C GLY A 43 -4.75 -35.87 -8.44
N CYS A 44 -5.08 -34.59 -8.35
CA CYS A 44 -5.47 -33.76 -9.50
C CYS A 44 -4.20 -33.17 -10.15
N THR A 45 -3.78 -33.72 -11.29
CA THR A 45 -2.54 -33.33 -11.97
C THR A 45 -2.77 -32.59 -13.30
N GLU A 46 -3.99 -32.67 -13.83
CA GLU A 46 -4.35 -32.09 -15.12
C GLU A 46 -5.45 -31.02 -15.00
N PRO A 47 -5.40 -29.96 -15.80
CA PRO A 47 -6.42 -28.91 -15.79
C PRO A 47 -7.84 -29.43 -16.12
N ALA A 48 -7.96 -30.48 -16.92
CA ALA A 48 -9.25 -31.05 -17.31
C ALA A 48 -9.97 -31.76 -16.15
N SER A 49 -9.24 -32.19 -15.11
CA SER A 49 -9.82 -32.81 -13.92
C SER A 49 -10.06 -31.81 -12.78
N LEU A 50 -9.82 -30.52 -13.02
CA LEU A 50 -10.03 -29.47 -12.03
C LEU A 50 -11.53 -29.16 -11.88
N GLU A 51 -12.05 -29.33 -10.67
CA GLU A 51 -13.45 -29.11 -10.33
C GLU A 51 -13.61 -27.94 -9.35
N LEU A 52 -14.83 -27.40 -9.27
CA LEU A 52 -15.18 -26.33 -8.33
C LEU A 52 -14.92 -26.76 -6.86
N GLU A 53 -15.15 -28.01 -6.52
CA GLU A 53 -14.99 -28.52 -5.15
C GLU A 53 -13.52 -28.51 -4.71
N HIS A 54 -12.57 -28.74 -5.60
CA HIS A 54 -11.15 -28.59 -5.31
C HIS A 54 -10.80 -27.14 -4.90
N LEU A 55 -11.36 -26.16 -5.61
CA LEU A 55 -11.12 -24.75 -5.32
C LEU A 55 -11.79 -24.31 -4.00
N ARG A 56 -12.99 -24.83 -3.74
CA ARG A 56 -13.71 -24.61 -2.47
C ARG A 56 -12.97 -25.19 -1.27
N GLY A 57 -12.49 -26.44 -1.40
CA GLY A 57 -11.70 -27.11 -0.38
C GLY A 57 -10.46 -26.31 0.00
N TRP A 58 -9.69 -25.83 -1.00
CA TRP A 58 -8.52 -25.00 -0.77
C TRP A 58 -8.84 -23.67 -0.05
N LEU A 59 -9.94 -22.99 -0.42
CA LEU A 59 -10.36 -21.77 0.28
C LEU A 59 -10.83 -22.07 1.70
N TRP A 60 -11.54 -23.19 1.90
CA TRP A 60 -12.00 -23.65 3.21
C TRP A 60 -10.83 -23.94 4.14
N ASP A 61 -9.84 -24.71 3.68
CA ASP A 61 -8.63 -24.98 4.45
C ASP A 61 -7.87 -23.69 4.81
N GLY A 62 -7.81 -22.75 3.89
CA GLY A 62 -7.27 -21.43 4.16
C GLY A 62 -8.03 -20.71 5.28
N ALA A 63 -9.36 -20.79 5.29
CA ALA A 63 -10.19 -20.19 6.33
C ALA A 63 -10.00 -20.88 7.68
N GLN A 64 -9.91 -22.23 7.72
CA GLN A 64 -9.64 -22.99 8.93
C GLN A 64 -8.25 -22.68 9.52
N ARG A 65 -7.27 -22.42 8.68
CA ARG A 65 -5.92 -21.94 9.09
C ARG A 65 -5.90 -20.49 9.54
N GLY A 66 -7.04 -19.79 9.56
CA GLY A 66 -7.16 -18.42 10.04
C GLY A 66 -6.67 -17.36 9.06
N LEU A 67 -6.64 -17.64 7.77
CA LEU A 67 -6.29 -16.63 6.76
C LEU A 67 -7.28 -15.46 6.80
N ALA A 68 -6.73 -14.24 6.71
CA ALA A 68 -7.54 -13.03 6.65
C ALA A 68 -8.50 -13.06 5.45
N GLY A 69 -9.71 -12.51 5.63
CA GLY A 69 -10.73 -12.47 4.57
C GLY A 69 -10.24 -11.80 3.27
N ALA A 70 -9.38 -10.78 3.36
CA ALA A 70 -8.73 -10.17 2.20
C ALA A 70 -7.82 -11.15 1.44
N SER A 71 -7.11 -12.04 2.15
CA SER A 71 -6.29 -13.10 1.55
C SER A 71 -7.16 -14.13 0.85
N LEU A 72 -8.26 -14.57 1.46
CA LEU A 72 -9.22 -15.49 0.85
C LEU A 72 -9.89 -14.89 -0.38
N ALA A 73 -10.24 -13.60 -0.35
CA ALA A 73 -10.79 -12.89 -1.50
C ALA A 73 -9.76 -12.82 -2.66
N ARG A 74 -8.49 -12.53 -2.36
CA ARG A 74 -7.42 -12.53 -3.36
C ARG A 74 -7.20 -13.93 -3.95
N ARG A 75 -7.14 -14.98 -3.12
CA ARG A 75 -7.05 -16.38 -3.54
C ARG A 75 -8.19 -16.77 -4.50
N SER A 76 -9.42 -16.41 -4.13
CA SER A 76 -10.57 -16.63 -5.00
C SER A 76 -10.46 -15.89 -6.33
N ALA A 77 -9.96 -14.66 -6.31
CA ALA A 77 -9.75 -13.88 -7.54
C ALA A 77 -8.64 -14.47 -8.42
N ALA A 78 -7.52 -14.89 -7.83
CA ALA A 78 -6.42 -15.56 -8.53
C ALA A 78 -6.87 -16.88 -9.18
N ALA A 79 -7.57 -17.74 -8.42
CA ALA A 79 -8.11 -18.99 -8.92
C ALA A 79 -9.09 -18.77 -10.08
N ARG A 80 -10.03 -17.83 -9.96
CA ARG A 80 -10.97 -17.50 -11.06
C ARG A 80 -10.27 -16.98 -12.30
N ALA A 81 -9.26 -16.12 -12.13
CA ALA A 81 -8.50 -15.61 -13.27
C ALA A 81 -7.77 -16.72 -14.01
N TRP A 82 -7.15 -17.65 -13.25
CA TRP A 82 -6.43 -18.78 -13.83
C TRP A 82 -7.38 -19.77 -14.52
N THR A 83 -8.49 -20.17 -13.88
CA THR A 83 -9.44 -21.13 -14.47
C THR A 83 -10.16 -20.57 -15.68
N ALA A 84 -10.52 -19.28 -15.69
CA ALA A 84 -11.09 -18.61 -16.86
C ALA A 84 -10.11 -18.60 -18.05
N TRP A 85 -8.81 -18.35 -17.77
CA TRP A 85 -7.77 -18.44 -18.77
C TRP A 85 -7.57 -19.88 -19.29
N LEU A 86 -7.58 -20.87 -18.38
CA LEU A 86 -7.51 -22.30 -18.73
C LEU A 86 -8.68 -22.72 -19.62
N SER A 87 -9.91 -22.40 -19.24
CA SER A 87 -11.11 -22.75 -20.01
C SER A 87 -11.07 -22.18 -21.42
N LYS A 88 -10.68 -20.92 -21.54
CA LYS A 88 -10.51 -20.27 -22.85
C LYS A 88 -9.38 -20.92 -23.67
N ARG A 89 -8.26 -21.31 -23.03
CA ARG A 89 -7.08 -21.88 -23.71
C ARG A 89 -7.27 -23.33 -24.14
N LEU A 90 -8.02 -24.11 -23.37
CA LEU A 90 -8.26 -25.54 -23.58
C LEU A 90 -9.61 -25.84 -24.25
N GLY A 91 -10.46 -24.81 -24.44
CA GLY A 91 -11.79 -25.01 -24.99
C GLY A 91 -12.71 -25.81 -24.03
N LEU A 92 -12.53 -25.65 -22.69
CA LEU A 92 -13.37 -26.34 -21.74
C LEU A 92 -14.81 -25.79 -21.80
N GLU A 93 -15.81 -26.67 -21.81
CA GLU A 93 -17.21 -26.27 -21.79
C GLU A 93 -17.62 -25.46 -20.56
N ILE A 94 -16.99 -25.78 -19.41
CA ILE A 94 -17.29 -25.13 -18.13
C ILE A 94 -16.00 -24.62 -17.48
N ASP A 95 -16.00 -23.36 -17.06
CA ASP A 95 -14.96 -22.80 -16.21
C ASP A 95 -15.21 -23.25 -14.75
N PRO A 96 -14.33 -24.10 -14.16
CA PRO A 96 -14.52 -24.60 -12.79
C PRO A 96 -14.51 -23.48 -11.74
N GLY A 97 -13.86 -22.35 -12.01
CA GLY A 97 -13.83 -21.20 -11.11
C GLY A 97 -14.94 -20.19 -11.29
N ALA A 98 -15.77 -20.28 -12.33
CA ALA A 98 -16.81 -19.28 -12.63
C ALA A 98 -17.77 -19.05 -11.45
N ARG A 99 -18.09 -20.11 -10.70
CA ARG A 99 -19.01 -20.08 -9.55
C ARG A 99 -18.28 -19.99 -8.20
N LEU A 100 -16.94 -19.85 -8.19
CA LEU A 100 -16.17 -19.74 -6.96
C LEU A 100 -16.43 -18.38 -6.30
N ARG A 101 -16.84 -18.42 -5.04
CA ARG A 101 -17.04 -17.21 -4.23
C ARG A 101 -16.10 -17.24 -3.03
N ALA A 102 -15.46 -16.13 -2.76
CA ALA A 102 -14.72 -15.99 -1.51
C ALA A 102 -15.69 -16.00 -0.32
N PRO A 103 -15.29 -16.58 0.82
CA PRO A 103 -16.01 -16.36 2.07
C PRO A 103 -16.20 -14.87 2.31
N LYS A 104 -17.37 -14.47 2.81
CA LYS A 104 -17.61 -13.07 3.18
C LYS A 104 -16.58 -12.66 4.23
N ALA A 105 -15.70 -11.74 3.87
CA ALA A 105 -14.82 -11.13 4.83
C ALA A 105 -15.67 -10.35 5.84
N GLN A 106 -15.46 -10.56 7.14
CA GLN A 106 -15.98 -9.64 8.13
C GLN A 106 -15.36 -8.27 7.85
N GLN A 107 -16.17 -7.32 7.44
CA GLN A 107 -15.75 -5.93 7.29
C GLN A 107 -15.44 -5.38 8.68
N ARG A 108 -14.19 -5.44 9.09
CA ARG A 108 -13.74 -4.70 10.27
C ARG A 108 -13.75 -3.22 9.88
N LEU A 109 -14.37 -2.39 10.71
CA LEU A 109 -14.30 -0.95 10.53
C LEU A 109 -12.83 -0.51 10.48
N PRO A 110 -12.49 0.44 9.60
CA PRO A 110 -11.16 1.00 9.56
C PRO A 110 -10.81 1.62 10.93
N ARG A 111 -9.58 1.43 11.37
CA ARG A 111 -9.07 2.09 12.57
C ARG A 111 -8.87 3.57 12.26
N VAL A 112 -9.50 4.43 13.03
CA VAL A 112 -9.29 5.88 13.02
C VAL A 112 -8.75 6.27 14.39
N LEU A 113 -7.65 6.99 14.43
CA LEU A 113 -7.03 7.51 15.63
C LEU A 113 -7.66 8.86 15.98
N SER A 114 -7.85 9.17 17.26
CA SER A 114 -8.20 10.52 17.68
C SER A 114 -7.04 11.50 17.48
N ARG A 115 -7.32 12.80 17.45
CA ARG A 115 -6.28 13.84 17.39
C ARG A 115 -5.26 13.68 18.53
N GLY A 116 -5.74 13.49 19.76
CA GLY A 116 -4.86 13.28 20.92
C GLY A 116 -3.99 12.04 20.82
N GLN A 117 -4.48 10.92 20.23
CA GLN A 117 -3.67 9.74 19.98
C GLN A 117 -2.57 10.01 18.92
N MET A 118 -2.91 10.73 17.84
CA MET A 118 -1.92 11.13 16.84
C MET A 118 -0.86 12.07 17.43
N ASP A 119 -1.26 13.05 18.20
CA ASP A 119 -0.35 13.98 18.86
C ASP A 119 0.58 13.26 19.84
N GLY A 120 0.08 12.28 20.58
CA GLY A 120 0.88 11.43 21.46
C GLY A 120 1.92 10.60 20.69
N ILE A 121 1.53 10.00 19.58
CA ILE A 121 2.46 9.22 18.70
C ILE A 121 3.54 10.14 18.13
N LEU A 122 3.16 11.27 17.55
CA LEU A 122 4.09 12.22 16.94
C LEU A 122 5.00 12.87 17.99
N GLY A 123 4.46 13.17 19.19
CA GLY A 123 5.24 13.68 20.30
C GLY A 123 6.29 12.68 20.78
N SER A 124 5.95 11.40 20.89
CA SER A 124 6.90 10.35 21.26
C SER A 124 8.02 10.19 20.22
N LEU A 125 7.69 10.26 18.94
CA LEU A 125 8.66 10.24 17.86
C LEU A 125 9.56 11.47 17.87
N ALA A 126 9.00 12.66 18.14
CA ALA A 126 9.77 13.90 18.23
C ALA A 126 10.79 13.85 19.38
N VAL A 127 10.42 13.29 20.54
CA VAL A 127 11.35 13.07 21.66
C VAL A 127 12.49 12.13 21.25
N ARG A 128 12.19 11.03 20.56
CA ARG A 128 13.22 10.12 20.04
C ARG A 128 14.13 10.77 19.01
N ALA A 129 13.59 11.64 18.17
CA ALA A 129 14.30 12.37 17.12
C ALA A 129 14.99 13.66 17.61
N ALA A 130 14.91 13.99 18.90
CA ALA A 130 15.61 15.15 19.48
C ALA A 130 17.14 15.03 19.43
N GLY A 131 17.66 13.80 19.42
CA GLY A 131 19.07 13.49 19.20
C GLY A 131 19.42 13.38 17.71
N ASP A 132 20.62 12.86 17.46
CA ASP A 132 21.16 12.67 16.09
C ASP A 132 21.03 11.24 15.58
N ASP A 133 20.15 10.40 16.19
CA ASP A 133 19.86 9.06 15.67
C ASP A 133 19.21 9.16 14.28
N PRO A 134 19.91 8.73 13.22
CA PRO A 134 19.41 8.84 11.86
C PRO A 134 18.10 8.08 11.62
N ALA A 135 17.91 6.95 12.33
CA ALA A 135 16.70 6.16 12.21
C ALA A 135 15.50 6.85 12.88
N ALA A 136 15.71 7.47 14.04
CA ALA A 136 14.66 8.22 14.73
C ALA A 136 14.22 9.47 13.94
N LEU A 137 15.16 10.22 13.34
CA LEU A 137 14.87 11.35 12.45
C LEU A 137 14.07 10.91 11.23
N ARG A 138 14.45 9.78 10.60
CA ARG A 138 13.71 9.19 9.47
C ARG A 138 12.31 8.78 9.88
N ASP A 139 12.16 8.09 11.00
CA ASP A 139 10.88 7.54 11.45
C ASP A 139 9.88 8.65 11.75
N LEU A 140 10.32 9.76 12.35
CA LEU A 140 9.49 10.95 12.52
C LEU A 140 9.06 11.53 11.16
N ALA A 141 9.98 11.72 10.22
CA ALA A 141 9.69 12.23 8.89
C ALA A 141 8.70 11.33 8.13
N VAL A 142 8.84 10.00 8.24
CA VAL A 142 7.94 9.01 7.64
C VAL A 142 6.51 9.17 8.17
N VAL A 143 6.33 9.24 9.49
CA VAL A 143 5.01 9.27 10.11
C VAL A 143 4.34 10.62 9.91
N GLU A 144 5.09 11.72 10.05
CA GLU A 144 4.60 13.07 9.76
C GLU A 144 4.11 13.17 8.31
N LEU A 145 4.89 12.71 7.34
CA LEU A 145 4.51 12.80 5.92
C LEU A 145 3.33 11.88 5.58
N LEU A 146 3.27 10.65 6.12
CA LEU A 146 2.13 9.76 5.94
C LEU A 146 0.82 10.37 6.44
N TYR A 147 0.87 10.97 7.62
CA TYR A 147 -0.32 11.57 8.23
C TYR A 147 -0.68 12.88 7.55
N ALA A 148 0.28 13.78 7.33
CA ALA A 148 0.03 15.06 6.69
C ALA A 148 -0.55 14.92 5.28
N SER A 149 0.01 14.03 4.46
CA SER A 149 -0.33 13.94 3.03
C SER A 149 -1.26 12.76 2.70
N ALA A 150 -1.69 11.99 3.68
CA ALA A 150 -2.54 10.80 3.51
C ALA A 150 -2.02 9.83 2.42
N LEU A 151 -0.70 9.66 2.29
CA LEU A 151 -0.06 8.87 1.25
C LEU A 151 -0.32 7.36 1.41
N ARG A 152 -0.31 6.64 0.28
CA ARG A 152 -0.12 5.19 0.33
C ARG A 152 1.34 4.87 0.63
N VAL A 153 1.59 3.75 1.32
CA VAL A 153 2.99 3.36 1.62
C VAL A 153 3.83 3.23 0.36
N SER A 154 3.27 2.66 -0.71
CA SER A 154 4.00 2.52 -1.98
C SER A 154 4.35 3.87 -2.61
N GLU A 155 3.52 4.88 -2.43
CA GLU A 155 3.79 6.25 -2.87
C GLU A 155 4.89 6.86 -2.02
N LEU A 156 4.78 6.77 -0.68
CA LEU A 156 5.78 7.28 0.25
C LEU A 156 7.19 6.73 -0.03
N VAL A 157 7.33 5.42 -0.14
CA VAL A 157 8.66 4.80 -0.34
C VAL A 157 9.21 5.04 -1.75
N GLY A 158 8.36 5.42 -2.70
CA GLY A 158 8.74 5.75 -4.07
C GLY A 158 9.23 7.18 -4.26
N ILE A 159 9.12 8.07 -3.26
CA ILE A 159 9.51 9.47 -3.37
C ILE A 159 11.03 9.59 -3.52
N ASP A 160 11.46 10.42 -4.46
CA ASP A 160 12.84 10.87 -4.60
C ASP A 160 13.02 12.29 -4.04
N VAL A 161 14.25 12.66 -3.71
CA VAL A 161 14.55 14.01 -3.16
C VAL A 161 14.03 15.14 -4.06
N PRO A 162 14.16 15.07 -5.41
CA PRO A 162 13.64 16.12 -6.29
C PRO A 162 12.11 16.22 -6.35
N ASP A 163 11.38 15.22 -5.81
CA ASP A 163 9.92 15.25 -5.76
C ASP A 163 9.38 16.14 -4.62
N LEU A 164 10.25 16.52 -3.69
CA LEU A 164 9.92 17.36 -2.55
C LEU A 164 10.11 18.84 -2.87
N ASP A 165 9.02 19.61 -2.87
CA ASP A 165 9.05 21.09 -2.91
C ASP A 165 8.79 21.61 -1.50
N ALA A 166 9.85 21.73 -0.71
CA ALA A 166 9.77 22.19 0.68
C ALA A 166 9.35 23.67 0.77
N ALA A 167 9.67 24.50 -0.23
CA ALA A 167 9.29 25.92 -0.25
C ALA A 167 7.78 26.10 -0.41
N ARG A 168 7.15 25.23 -1.21
CA ARG A 168 5.71 25.23 -1.43
C ARG A 168 4.95 24.28 -0.52
N LEU A 169 5.63 23.51 0.31
CA LEU A 169 5.05 22.45 1.15
C LEU A 169 4.25 21.42 0.33
N MET A 170 4.82 20.96 -0.77
CA MET A 170 4.19 20.04 -1.69
C MET A 170 5.12 18.86 -1.99
N VAL A 171 4.55 17.70 -2.22
CA VAL A 171 5.29 16.50 -2.66
C VAL A 171 4.60 15.85 -3.85
N ARG A 172 5.38 15.53 -4.87
CA ARG A 172 4.93 14.77 -6.05
C ARG A 172 5.01 13.27 -5.73
N VAL A 173 3.96 12.55 -6.06
CA VAL A 173 3.89 11.09 -5.85
C VAL A 173 3.33 10.38 -7.07
N THR A 174 3.84 9.18 -7.32
CA THR A 174 3.40 8.32 -8.42
C THR A 174 2.50 7.21 -7.88
N GLY A 175 1.27 7.17 -8.33
CA GLY A 175 0.25 6.20 -7.95
C GLY A 175 0.15 5.00 -8.90
N LYS A 176 -0.92 4.24 -8.76
CA LYS A 176 -1.22 3.08 -9.63
C LYS A 176 -1.33 3.52 -11.10
N GLY A 177 -0.67 2.77 -11.99
CA GLY A 177 -0.65 3.05 -13.44
C GLY A 177 0.22 4.24 -13.82
N SER A 178 1.27 4.52 -13.01
CA SER A 178 2.21 5.63 -13.23
C SER A 178 1.54 7.01 -13.31
N LYS A 179 0.38 7.16 -12.66
CA LYS A 179 -0.29 8.46 -12.56
C LYS A 179 0.36 9.29 -11.47
N GLU A 180 0.84 10.45 -11.82
CA GLU A 180 1.42 11.40 -10.88
C GLU A 180 0.35 12.33 -10.32
N ARG A 181 0.55 12.74 -9.06
CA ARG A 181 -0.19 13.83 -8.43
C ARG A 181 0.69 14.55 -7.43
N VAL A 182 0.36 15.79 -7.14
CA VAL A 182 1.04 16.59 -6.13
C VAL A 182 0.11 16.75 -4.93
N VAL A 183 0.63 16.51 -3.73
CA VAL A 183 -0.15 16.59 -2.49
C VAL A 183 0.54 17.53 -1.49
N PRO A 184 -0.23 18.30 -0.70
CA PRO A 184 0.32 19.17 0.32
C PRO A 184 0.77 18.41 1.56
N PHE A 185 1.67 19.03 2.32
CA PHE A 185 2.00 18.65 3.71
C PHE A 185 2.18 19.93 4.54
N GLY A 186 2.11 19.80 5.87
CA GLY A 186 2.17 20.97 6.76
C GLY A 186 3.58 21.26 7.27
N VAL A 187 3.68 22.38 8.00
CA VAL A 187 4.95 22.85 8.58
C VAL A 187 5.62 21.82 9.51
N PRO A 188 4.90 21.07 10.36
CA PRO A 188 5.52 20.04 11.20
C PRO A 188 6.21 18.95 10.37
N ALA A 189 5.58 18.49 9.30
CA ALA A 189 6.18 17.50 8.39
C ALA A 189 7.40 18.09 7.65
N ALA A 190 7.33 19.37 7.24
CA ALA A 190 8.48 20.06 6.65
C ALA A 190 9.68 20.11 7.58
N ARG A 191 9.47 20.45 8.86
CA ARG A 191 10.52 20.47 9.87
C ARG A 191 11.13 19.09 10.11
N ALA A 192 10.31 18.06 10.20
CA ALA A 192 10.78 16.67 10.37
C ALA A 192 11.59 16.20 9.15
N LEU A 193 11.12 16.50 7.94
CA LEU A 193 11.84 16.22 6.69
C LEU A 193 13.16 16.96 6.62
N GLN A 194 13.18 18.25 6.95
CA GLN A 194 14.41 19.05 6.93
C GLN A 194 15.43 18.49 7.92
N ALA A 195 15.05 18.22 9.17
CA ALA A 195 15.95 17.62 10.17
C ALA A 195 16.51 16.27 9.71
N TYR A 196 15.67 15.45 9.05
CA TYR A 196 16.12 14.19 8.48
C TYR A 196 17.08 14.40 7.30
N LEU A 197 16.79 15.32 6.38
CA LEU A 197 17.63 15.62 5.21
C LEU A 197 18.99 16.19 5.61
N ASP A 198 19.03 17.03 6.64
CA ASP A 198 20.27 17.69 7.07
C ASP A 198 21.17 16.79 7.92
N ARG A 199 20.59 15.92 8.77
CA ARG A 199 21.35 15.15 9.75
C ARG A 199 21.22 13.64 9.55
N GLY A 200 20.01 13.12 9.43
CA GLY A 200 19.76 11.70 9.38
C GLY A 200 20.16 11.03 8.07
N ARG A 201 19.72 11.63 6.96
CA ARG A 201 19.95 11.05 5.63
C ARG A 201 21.43 11.02 5.23
N PRO A 202 22.25 12.07 5.46
CA PRO A 202 23.68 11.99 5.17
C PRO A 202 24.40 10.90 5.98
N ALA A 203 24.03 10.72 7.25
CA ALA A 203 24.60 9.66 8.09
C ALA A 203 24.24 8.26 7.56
N LEU A 204 22.99 8.04 7.10
CA LEU A 204 22.59 6.77 6.50
C LEU A 204 23.30 6.53 5.15
N LEU A 205 23.53 7.57 4.35
CA LEU A 205 24.32 7.46 3.11
C LEU A 205 25.78 7.15 3.38
N ALA A 206 26.38 7.76 4.38
CA ALA A 206 27.77 7.50 4.77
C ALA A 206 27.98 6.06 5.28
N ALA A 207 26.98 5.48 5.90
CA ALA A 207 26.98 4.08 6.34
C ALA A 207 26.69 3.10 5.19
N ALA A 208 26.31 3.59 4.00
CA ALA A 208 25.98 2.76 2.86
C ALA A 208 27.24 2.21 2.18
N GLY A 209 27.24 0.92 1.90
CA GLY A 209 28.17 0.30 0.99
C GLY A 209 27.78 0.56 -0.48
N THR A 210 28.03 -0.42 -1.34
CA THR A 210 27.74 -0.37 -2.80
C THR A 210 26.24 -0.30 -3.16
N ALA A 211 25.33 -0.50 -2.20
CA ALA A 211 23.87 -0.50 -2.41
C ALA A 211 23.21 0.87 -2.19
N SER A 212 23.97 1.96 -2.23
CA SER A 212 23.46 3.33 -2.04
C SER A 212 22.47 3.72 -3.14
N GLU A 213 21.31 4.27 -2.73
CA GLU A 213 20.33 4.91 -3.64
C GLU A 213 20.23 6.41 -3.31
N PRO A 214 21.16 7.24 -3.83
CA PRO A 214 21.28 8.65 -3.45
C PRO A 214 20.10 9.52 -3.90
N THR A 215 19.25 9.05 -4.80
CA THR A 215 18.03 9.77 -5.21
C THR A 215 16.87 9.56 -4.26
N ALA A 216 16.79 8.39 -3.61
CA ALA A 216 15.68 8.06 -2.73
C ALA A 216 15.57 9.04 -1.56
N LEU A 217 14.36 9.56 -1.29
CA LEU A 217 14.10 10.44 -0.15
C LEU A 217 14.37 9.70 1.16
N LEU A 218 13.73 8.54 1.34
CA LEU A 218 13.76 7.78 2.58
C LEU A 218 14.69 6.56 2.45
N LEU A 219 15.64 6.44 3.37
CA LEU A 219 16.66 5.39 3.36
C LEU A 219 16.50 4.43 4.54
N ASN A 220 16.86 3.18 4.32
CA ASN A 220 17.04 2.19 5.38
C ASN A 220 18.43 2.34 6.04
N SER A 221 18.72 1.54 7.06
CA SER A 221 20.02 1.56 7.77
C SER A 221 21.22 1.15 6.92
N ARG A 222 21.01 0.64 5.70
CA ARG A 222 22.05 0.26 4.74
C ARG A 222 22.20 1.28 3.61
N GLY A 223 21.53 2.45 3.71
CA GLY A 223 21.60 3.50 2.71
C GLY A 223 20.83 3.22 1.40
N ALA A 224 20.14 2.10 1.29
CA ALA A 224 19.22 1.83 0.20
C ALA A 224 17.83 2.40 0.50
N ARG A 225 16.98 2.49 -0.52
CA ARG A 225 15.59 2.96 -0.38
C ARG A 225 14.84 2.20 0.72
N LEU A 226 14.09 2.92 1.53
CA LEU A 226 13.25 2.34 2.57
C LEU A 226 12.16 1.48 1.96
N GLY A 227 12.09 0.21 2.36
CA GLY A 227 11.07 -0.71 1.87
C GLY A 227 9.72 -0.54 2.57
N ALA A 228 8.63 -0.80 1.86
CA ALA A 228 7.27 -0.75 2.43
C ALA A 228 7.10 -1.60 3.70
N ARG A 229 7.73 -2.79 3.77
CA ARG A 229 7.67 -3.67 4.95
C ARG A 229 8.20 -2.99 6.21
N ALA A 230 9.29 -2.20 6.10
CA ALA A 230 9.85 -1.46 7.23
C ALA A 230 8.87 -0.38 7.74
N VAL A 231 8.18 0.32 6.82
CA VAL A 231 7.14 1.30 7.18
C VAL A 231 5.95 0.61 7.86
N TYR A 232 5.53 -0.58 7.37
CA TYR A 232 4.49 -1.37 8.03
C TYR A 232 4.90 -1.77 9.45
N GLY A 233 6.14 -2.24 9.65
CA GLY A 233 6.68 -2.58 10.97
C GLY A 233 6.72 -1.39 11.91
N LEU A 234 7.21 -0.23 11.43
CA LEU A 234 7.24 1.01 12.21
C LEU A 234 5.84 1.41 12.70
N VAL A 235 4.88 1.49 11.78
CA VAL A 235 3.51 1.92 12.15
C VAL A 235 2.83 0.87 13.02
N ALA A 236 3.02 -0.43 12.78
CA ALA A 236 2.47 -1.48 13.63
C ALA A 236 2.95 -1.36 15.07
N ALA A 237 4.27 -1.15 15.28
CA ALA A 237 4.86 -0.94 16.60
C ALA A 237 4.32 0.34 17.30
N LEU A 238 4.14 1.42 16.55
CA LEU A 238 3.57 2.66 17.10
C LEU A 238 2.10 2.53 17.51
N LEU A 239 1.35 1.65 16.84
CA LEU A 239 -0.06 1.39 17.14
C LEU A 239 -0.28 0.27 18.15
N GLU A 240 0.80 -0.41 18.55
CA GLU A 240 0.76 -1.40 19.64
C GLU A 240 0.41 -0.69 20.95
N GLY A 241 -0.59 -1.20 21.66
CA GLY A 241 -1.07 -0.59 22.90
C GLY A 241 -1.95 0.67 22.73
N VAL A 242 -2.07 1.22 21.54
CA VAL A 242 -3.04 2.31 21.31
C VAL A 242 -4.44 1.72 21.18
N PRO A 243 -5.43 2.16 21.99
CA PRO A 243 -6.81 1.66 21.91
C PRO A 243 -7.42 1.89 20.52
N GLY A 244 -8.16 0.90 20.02
CA GLY A 244 -8.88 0.99 18.75
C GLY A 244 -9.03 -0.38 18.07
N SER A 245 -10.08 -0.54 17.25
CA SER A 245 -10.35 -1.74 16.47
C SER A 245 -9.83 -1.58 15.04
N GLY A 246 -9.49 -2.69 14.39
CA GLY A 246 -9.07 -2.71 13.00
C GLY A 246 -7.57 -2.92 12.79
N PRO A 247 -7.10 -2.94 11.52
CA PRO A 247 -5.71 -3.23 11.19
C PRO A 247 -4.74 -2.17 11.71
N SER A 248 -3.64 -2.61 12.33
CA SER A 248 -2.55 -1.74 12.79
C SER A 248 -1.50 -1.60 11.69
N GLY A 249 -1.64 -0.59 10.85
CA GLY A 249 -0.70 -0.35 9.77
C GLY A 249 -0.91 1.04 9.13
N PRO A 250 -0.10 1.39 8.12
CA PRO A 250 -0.12 2.71 7.49
C PRO A 250 -1.47 3.14 6.90
N HIS A 251 -2.32 2.18 6.54
CA HIS A 251 -3.69 2.48 6.11
C HIS A 251 -4.52 3.14 7.22
N ALA A 252 -4.25 2.82 8.51
CA ALA A 252 -4.91 3.48 9.62
C ALA A 252 -4.56 4.98 9.67
N LEU A 253 -3.28 5.35 9.47
CA LEU A 253 -2.85 6.75 9.42
C LEU A 253 -3.51 7.50 8.25
N ARG A 254 -3.59 6.87 7.09
CA ARG A 254 -4.26 7.46 5.92
C ARG A 254 -5.76 7.66 6.15
N HIS A 255 -6.47 6.69 6.74
CA HIS A 255 -7.88 6.85 7.11
C HIS A 255 -8.07 7.93 8.17
N THR A 256 -7.19 7.97 9.16
CA THR A 256 -7.18 9.01 10.20
C THR A 256 -7.00 10.39 9.58
N ALA A 257 -6.02 10.58 8.69
CA ALA A 257 -5.80 11.84 7.99
C ALA A 257 -7.04 12.28 7.19
N ALA A 258 -7.63 11.35 6.42
CA ALA A 258 -8.84 11.64 5.65
C ALA A 258 -10.03 12.04 6.54
N THR A 259 -10.24 11.33 7.66
CA THR A 259 -11.30 11.65 8.63
C THR A 259 -11.06 13.01 9.26
N HIS A 260 -9.82 13.28 9.72
CA HIS A 260 -9.51 14.57 10.37
C HIS A 260 -9.63 15.76 9.41
N LEU A 261 -9.33 15.57 8.11
CA LEU A 261 -9.59 16.59 7.10
C LEU A 261 -11.09 16.88 6.94
N LEU A 262 -11.92 15.84 6.85
CA LEU A 262 -13.37 15.98 6.75
C LEU A 262 -13.96 16.64 8.02
N ASP A 263 -13.53 16.19 9.20
CA ASP A 263 -13.95 16.77 10.49
C ASP A 263 -13.51 18.24 10.64
N GLY A 264 -12.39 18.61 9.99
CA GLY A 264 -11.90 19.97 9.93
C GLY A 264 -12.62 20.85 8.90
N GLY A 265 -13.59 20.29 8.16
CA GLY A 265 -14.41 21.02 7.18
C GLY A 265 -13.85 21.02 5.75
N ALA A 266 -12.85 20.16 5.43
CA ALA A 266 -12.42 20.01 4.04
C ALA A 266 -13.57 19.46 3.18
N ASP A 267 -13.71 19.99 1.97
CA ASP A 267 -14.62 19.45 0.98
C ASP A 267 -14.25 18.01 0.61
N LEU A 268 -15.27 17.15 0.53
CA LEU A 268 -15.10 15.72 0.21
C LEU A 268 -14.33 15.52 -1.11
N ARG A 269 -14.55 16.40 -2.10
CA ARG A 269 -13.87 16.32 -3.39
C ARG A 269 -12.36 16.61 -3.25
N ALA A 270 -11.98 17.61 -2.46
CA ALA A 270 -10.58 17.92 -2.15
C ALA A 270 -9.90 16.73 -1.45
N VAL A 271 -10.59 16.08 -0.50
CA VAL A 271 -10.07 14.87 0.18
C VAL A 271 -9.93 13.71 -0.81
N GLN A 272 -10.89 13.49 -1.71
CA GLN A 272 -10.81 12.46 -2.74
C GLN A 272 -9.65 12.70 -3.72
N GLU A 273 -9.40 13.94 -4.12
CA GLU A 273 -8.28 14.33 -4.97
C GLU A 273 -6.94 14.08 -4.26
N MET A 274 -6.82 14.46 -3.00
CA MET A 274 -5.64 14.19 -2.16
C MET A 274 -5.38 12.69 -2.04
N LEU A 275 -6.42 11.88 -1.84
CA LEU A 275 -6.34 10.44 -1.76
C LEU A 275 -6.03 9.77 -3.11
N GLY A 276 -6.26 10.43 -4.24
CA GLY A 276 -6.04 9.85 -5.56
C GLY A 276 -7.00 8.69 -5.85
N HIS A 277 -8.30 8.88 -5.58
CA HIS A 277 -9.35 7.94 -5.96
C HIS A 277 -9.65 8.07 -7.46
N ALA A 278 -9.41 7.01 -8.23
CA ALA A 278 -9.50 6.97 -9.70
C ALA A 278 -10.95 6.91 -10.26
N SER A 279 -11.99 7.06 -9.45
CA SER A 279 -13.36 6.86 -9.89
C SER A 279 -14.17 8.16 -9.87
N LEU A 280 -13.94 8.99 -10.87
CA LEU A 280 -14.94 9.81 -11.55
C LEU A 280 -14.24 10.29 -12.83
N GLY A 281 -14.72 9.78 -13.97
CA GLY A 281 -14.07 9.92 -15.27
C GLY A 281 -13.68 11.36 -15.58
N THR A 282 -12.41 11.57 -15.65
CA THR A 282 -11.67 12.47 -16.52
C THR A 282 -10.22 12.55 -16.04
N THR A 283 -9.29 12.42 -16.94
CA THR A 283 -7.89 12.81 -16.75
C THR A 283 -7.88 14.33 -16.52
N GLN A 284 -8.05 14.76 -15.26
CA GLN A 284 -7.84 16.18 -14.95
C GLN A 284 -6.34 16.42 -15.01
N ILE A 285 -5.92 17.20 -16.01
CA ILE A 285 -4.62 17.85 -16.04
C ILE A 285 -4.54 18.65 -14.75
N TYR A 286 -3.63 18.29 -13.85
CA TYR A 286 -3.37 19.03 -12.61
C TYR A 286 -2.85 20.43 -12.99
N THR A 287 -3.74 21.40 -13.03
CA THR A 287 -3.40 22.80 -13.26
C THR A 287 -2.95 23.46 -11.96
N HIS A 288 -2.19 24.55 -12.04
CA HIS A 288 -1.80 25.34 -10.87
C HIS A 288 -2.99 25.73 -9.97
N VAL A 289 -4.14 25.97 -10.58
CA VAL A 289 -5.39 26.31 -9.88
C VAL A 289 -5.92 25.17 -8.99
N SER A 290 -5.75 23.89 -9.41
CA SER A 290 -6.18 22.76 -8.57
C SER A 290 -5.27 22.57 -7.36
N ASN A 291 -3.98 22.83 -7.50
CA ASN A 291 -3.00 22.73 -6.42
C ASN A 291 -3.21 23.82 -5.34
N GLU A 292 -3.54 25.04 -5.73
CA GLU A 292 -3.84 26.14 -4.78
C GLU A 292 -5.10 25.86 -3.98
N ARG A 293 -6.16 25.39 -4.63
CA ARG A 293 -7.41 24.98 -3.94
C ARG A 293 -7.18 23.83 -2.96
N LEU A 294 -6.36 22.87 -3.34
CA LEU A 294 -6.02 21.75 -2.48
C LEU A 294 -5.21 22.19 -1.24
N ARG A 295 -4.25 23.14 -1.45
CA ARG A 295 -3.49 23.74 -0.34
C ARG A 295 -4.40 24.52 0.61
N GLU A 296 -5.33 25.29 0.09
CA GLU A 296 -6.25 26.09 0.91
C GLU A 296 -7.17 25.17 1.73
N ALA A 297 -7.77 24.16 1.11
CA ALA A 297 -8.56 23.14 1.82
C ALA A 297 -7.75 22.43 2.90
N TYR A 298 -6.48 22.10 2.61
CA TYR A 298 -5.58 21.52 3.60
C TYR A 298 -5.28 22.47 4.76
N ARG A 299 -4.90 23.70 4.47
CA ARG A 299 -4.57 24.72 5.49
C ARG A 299 -5.72 25.00 6.44
N THR A 300 -6.95 24.98 5.93
CA THR A 300 -8.15 25.24 6.72
C THR A 300 -8.53 24.05 7.60
N ALA A 301 -8.32 22.84 7.14
CA ALA A 301 -8.95 21.65 7.73
C ALA A 301 -7.98 20.67 8.40
N HIS A 302 -6.70 20.61 7.98
CA HIS A 302 -5.80 19.61 8.54
C HIS A 302 -5.22 20.03 9.89
N PRO A 303 -5.22 19.16 10.93
CA PRO A 303 -4.69 19.50 12.25
C PRO A 303 -3.20 19.87 12.28
N ARG A 304 -2.47 19.48 11.25
CA ARG A 304 -1.02 19.70 11.09
C ARG A 304 -0.71 20.58 9.86
N ALA A 305 -1.61 21.50 9.50
CA ALA A 305 -1.39 22.46 8.41
C ALA A 305 -0.28 23.47 8.70
#